data_5b86d736961ea54a69f479a7b44200bb
#
_entry.id   5b86d736961ea54a69f479a7b44200bb
#
_cell.length_a   1.000
_cell.length_b   1.000
_cell.length_c   1.000
_cell.angle_alpha   90.00
_cell.angle_beta   90.00
_cell.angle_gamma   90.00
#
_symmetry.space_group_name_H-M   'P 1'
#
loop_
_entity.id
_entity.type
_entity.pdbx_description
1 polymer ?
#
loop_
_entity_poly.entity_id
_entity_poly.type
_entity_poly.pdbx_seq_one_letter_code
_entity_poly.pdbx_strand_id
1 'polypeptide(L)'
;MKNLDFDKYYEAPEPGRRERAYAWATAIGLQDVDGLKPSKYLLATAKRHIEGEISQEDARRLVDEYYETKLGHDEPEDAEEADKVSARMISIINAPGFRLSPEYYLGLHKQIFDGVFPHAGKIRDVELTKREWVLNGDTVQYTPSCVIQDSLDYDFDREKEFTYKGLSEDRFVEHFAAFISGIWQIHPFREGNTRTAALFAIKYLRSRGYSVTNDLFAEKSWYFRNALVRANYENDRLGVEKTQLPLEEFFNVLIYGDDIELHNRFLRIGQEYGTTTAKAIADLHRHDDVVNDVVNKPDVGINHGDDVINGGLKDESALLVPPKREQVGGQVREQVAFSLPKGVVRLLRVFKGDMSVLEMMGALKLGGRRNFLEKYLSPAIELGLVEMTQPNSPRSPTQKYRLTEKGKNMRREVAQ
;
A
#
# COMPACT_ATOMS: atom_id res chain seq x y z
N MET A 1 3.25 16.44 -3.95
CA MET A 1 3.19 16.74 -2.51
C MET A 1 2.17 17.85 -2.29
N LYS A 2 1.04 17.56 -1.64
CA LYS A 2 0.19 18.64 -1.14
C LYS A 2 0.98 19.28 0.00
N ASN A 3 1.45 20.52 -0.20
CA ASN A 3 2.19 21.27 0.79
C ASN A 3 1.26 21.60 1.97
N LEU A 4 1.26 20.72 3.00
CA LEU A 4 0.51 20.95 4.25
C LEU A 4 1.13 22.09 5.06
N ASP A 5 2.23 22.68 4.57
CA ASP A 5 3.02 23.71 5.25
C ASP A 5 3.55 23.23 6.63
N PHE A 6 3.84 21.92 6.73
CA PHE A 6 4.42 21.27 7.90
C PHE A 6 5.92 20.96 7.74
N ASP A 7 6.50 21.16 6.54
CA ASP A 7 7.87 20.80 6.19
C ASP A 7 8.89 21.39 7.17
N LYS A 8 8.68 22.66 7.59
CA LYS A 8 9.55 23.33 8.56
C LYS A 8 9.62 22.63 9.94
N TYR A 9 8.63 21.79 10.28
CA TYR A 9 8.58 21.08 11.54
C TYR A 9 9.28 19.72 11.50
N TYR A 10 9.47 19.15 10.33
CA TYR A 10 10.16 17.85 10.18
C TYR A 10 11.65 17.97 10.50
N GLU A 11 12.22 19.15 10.32
CA GLU A 11 13.60 19.46 10.66
C GLU A 11 13.74 20.09 12.07
N ALA A 12 12.64 20.24 12.81
CA ALA A 12 12.68 20.86 14.13
C ALA A 12 13.58 20.07 15.09
N PRO A 13 14.43 20.74 15.88
CA PRO A 13 15.32 20.07 16.82
C PRO A 13 14.57 19.36 17.96
N GLU A 14 13.37 19.82 18.28
CA GLU A 14 12.55 19.24 19.33
C GLU A 14 11.81 17.97 18.83
N PRO A 15 12.15 16.77 19.34
CA PRO A 15 11.53 15.52 18.89
C PRO A 15 10.00 15.52 18.98
N GLY A 16 9.44 16.03 20.06
CA GLY A 16 8.00 16.08 20.24
C GLY A 16 7.26 16.96 19.21
N ARG A 17 7.92 17.99 18.66
CA ARG A 17 7.37 18.82 17.58
C ARG A 17 7.32 18.05 16.28
N ARG A 18 8.39 17.32 15.94
CA ARG A 18 8.44 16.45 14.75
C ARG A 18 7.37 15.35 14.82
N GLU A 19 7.29 14.66 15.96
CA GLU A 19 6.31 13.59 16.15
C GLU A 19 4.87 14.09 15.96
N ARG A 20 4.55 15.26 16.50
CA ARG A 20 3.23 15.88 16.30
C ARG A 20 2.99 16.25 14.84
N ALA A 21 4.00 16.80 14.14
CA ALA A 21 3.88 17.14 12.72
C ALA A 21 3.64 15.90 11.85
N TYR A 22 4.40 14.83 12.04
CA TYR A 22 4.19 13.57 11.34
C TYR A 22 2.82 12.96 11.64
N ALA A 23 2.39 12.97 12.89
CA ALA A 23 1.08 12.44 13.25
C ALA A 23 -0.06 13.21 12.56
N TRP A 24 0.01 14.56 12.50
CA TRP A 24 -0.95 15.37 11.75
C TRP A 24 -0.89 15.12 10.25
N ALA A 25 0.30 15.05 9.67
CA ALA A 25 0.46 14.75 8.24
C ALA A 25 -0.17 13.40 7.89
N THR A 26 0.06 12.36 8.71
CA THR A 26 -0.56 11.04 8.54
C THR A 26 -2.07 11.09 8.63
N ALA A 27 -2.60 11.72 9.70
CA ALA A 27 -4.04 11.76 9.93
C ALA A 27 -4.77 12.50 8.80
N ILE A 28 -4.22 13.62 8.33
CA ILE A 28 -4.75 14.40 7.21
C ILE A 28 -4.56 13.66 5.87
N GLY A 29 -3.37 13.09 5.65
CA GLY A 29 -3.08 12.37 4.40
C GLY A 29 -3.96 11.14 4.21
N LEU A 30 -4.33 10.46 5.29
CA LEU A 30 -5.25 9.31 5.22
C LEU A 30 -6.67 9.71 4.78
N GLN A 31 -7.06 10.98 4.86
CA GLN A 31 -8.35 11.42 4.32
C GLN A 31 -8.39 11.39 2.79
N ASP A 32 -7.22 11.49 2.14
CA ASP A 32 -7.11 11.43 0.67
C ASP A 32 -7.58 10.09 0.08
N VAL A 33 -7.60 8.98 0.84
CA VAL A 33 -8.10 7.67 0.35
C VAL A 33 -9.58 7.70 -0.03
N ASP A 34 -10.33 8.62 0.60
CA ASP A 34 -11.74 8.84 0.34
C ASP A 34 -11.97 10.20 -0.36
N GLY A 35 -10.90 10.84 -0.86
CA GLY A 35 -10.95 12.11 -1.59
C GLY A 35 -11.27 13.34 -0.73
N LEU A 36 -11.27 13.19 0.59
CA LEU A 36 -11.64 14.24 1.54
C LEU A 36 -10.50 15.26 1.71
N LYS A 37 -10.85 16.52 2.00
CA LYS A 37 -9.88 17.60 2.17
C LYS A 37 -10.10 18.31 3.50
N PRO A 38 -9.00 18.59 4.23
CA PRO A 38 -9.08 19.35 5.47
C PRO A 38 -9.46 20.80 5.22
N SER A 39 -10.20 21.40 6.16
CA SER A 39 -10.45 22.84 6.17
C SER A 39 -9.19 23.65 6.51
N LYS A 40 -9.23 24.92 6.22
CA LYS A 40 -8.18 25.86 6.69
C LYS A 40 -8.12 25.96 8.21
N TYR A 41 -9.27 25.79 8.86
CA TYR A 41 -9.38 25.83 10.32
C TYR A 41 -8.62 24.66 10.97
N LEU A 42 -8.80 23.43 10.43
CA LEU A 42 -8.03 22.29 10.91
C LEU A 42 -6.51 22.51 10.76
N LEU A 43 -6.06 22.99 9.60
CA LEU A 43 -4.63 23.23 9.36
C LEU A 43 -4.05 24.25 10.34
N ALA A 44 -4.81 25.32 10.66
CA ALA A 44 -4.40 26.31 11.67
C ALA A 44 -4.36 25.68 13.08
N THR A 45 -5.36 24.90 13.45
CA THR A 45 -5.44 24.19 14.73
C THR A 45 -4.30 23.17 14.88
N ALA A 46 -3.99 22.44 13.81
CA ALA A 46 -2.87 21.50 13.76
C ALA A 46 -1.52 22.21 14.05
N LYS A 47 -1.28 23.36 13.42
CA LYS A 47 -0.06 24.15 13.65
C LYS A 47 0.08 24.56 15.10
N ARG A 48 -0.98 25.06 15.73
CA ARG A 48 -0.98 25.43 17.15
C ARG A 48 -0.64 24.26 18.07
N HIS A 49 -1.18 23.07 17.77
CA HIS A 49 -0.83 21.85 18.52
C HIS A 49 0.62 21.41 18.25
N ILE A 50 1.09 21.46 17.01
CA ILE A 50 2.49 21.15 16.68
C ILE A 50 3.45 22.07 17.43
N GLU A 51 3.15 23.37 17.50
CA GLU A 51 3.95 24.37 18.20
C GLU A 51 3.84 24.27 19.74
N GLY A 52 2.87 23.49 20.24
CA GLY A 52 2.68 23.27 21.68
C GLY A 52 1.86 24.36 22.37
N GLU A 53 1.18 25.23 21.61
CA GLU A 53 0.32 26.27 22.14
C GLU A 53 -0.98 25.71 22.75
N ILE A 54 -1.44 24.59 22.23
CA ILE A 54 -2.63 23.88 22.69
C ILE A 54 -2.34 22.39 22.88
N SER A 55 -3.08 21.75 23.77
CA SER A 55 -3.04 20.30 23.94
C SER A 55 -3.74 19.58 22.79
N GLN A 56 -3.49 18.28 22.68
CA GLN A 56 -4.19 17.41 21.72
C GLN A 56 -5.70 17.35 21.98
N GLU A 57 -6.10 17.37 23.24
CA GLU A 57 -7.49 17.37 23.66
C GLU A 57 -8.18 18.71 23.29
N ASP A 58 -7.48 19.83 23.49
CA ASP A 58 -7.95 21.15 23.05
C ASP A 58 -8.10 21.21 21.53
N ALA A 59 -7.15 20.65 20.78
CA ALA A 59 -7.23 20.64 19.33
C ALA A 59 -8.48 19.90 18.85
N ARG A 60 -8.77 18.73 19.44
CA ARG A 60 -9.99 17.96 19.14
C ARG A 60 -11.25 18.75 19.51
N ARG A 61 -11.32 19.30 20.73
CA ARG A 61 -12.45 20.07 21.20
C ARG A 61 -12.72 21.30 20.32
N LEU A 62 -11.67 22.03 19.93
CA LEU A 62 -11.77 23.19 19.04
C LEU A 62 -12.35 22.82 17.66
N VAL A 63 -11.97 21.67 17.11
CA VAL A 63 -12.54 21.17 15.85
C VAL A 63 -14.00 20.80 16.01
N ASP A 64 -14.38 20.09 17.08
CA ASP A 64 -15.77 19.72 17.33
C ASP A 64 -16.64 20.99 17.52
N GLU A 65 -16.19 21.95 18.34
CA GLU A 65 -16.87 23.24 18.58
C GLU A 65 -16.99 24.10 17.31
N TYR A 66 -15.97 24.08 16.42
CA TYR A 66 -16.02 24.85 15.16
C TYR A 66 -17.21 24.47 14.29
N TYR A 67 -17.49 23.19 14.16
CA TYR A 67 -18.61 22.68 13.34
C TYR A 67 -19.99 22.86 13.98
N GLU A 68 -20.06 23.30 15.24
CA GLU A 68 -21.28 23.77 15.88
C GLU A 68 -21.57 25.25 15.56
N THR A 69 -20.59 25.97 14.98
CA THR A 69 -20.74 27.38 14.61
C THR A 69 -21.30 27.56 13.20
N LYS A 70 -21.80 28.75 12.90
CA LYS A 70 -22.24 29.10 11.55
C LYS A 70 -21.10 28.99 10.53
N LEU A 71 -19.87 29.34 10.90
CA LEU A 71 -18.69 29.23 10.02
C LEU A 71 -18.38 27.77 9.66
N GLY A 72 -18.53 26.85 10.61
CA GLY A 72 -18.37 25.42 10.34
C GLY A 72 -19.48 24.87 9.43
N HIS A 73 -20.70 25.35 9.57
CA HIS A 73 -21.81 24.96 8.70
C HIS A 73 -21.69 25.49 7.26
N ASP A 74 -20.89 26.51 7.03
CA ASP A 74 -20.61 27.03 5.69
C ASP A 74 -19.45 26.26 4.99
N GLU A 75 -18.75 25.36 5.70
CA GLU A 75 -17.74 24.48 5.10
C GLU A 75 -18.39 23.34 4.30
N PRO A 76 -17.70 22.78 3.29
CA PRO A 76 -18.16 21.58 2.60
C PRO A 76 -18.36 20.40 3.59
N GLU A 77 -19.38 19.58 3.36
CA GLU A 77 -19.66 18.37 4.18
C GLU A 77 -18.44 17.46 4.32
N ASP A 78 -17.67 17.31 3.23
CA ASP A 78 -16.44 16.52 3.18
C ASP A 78 -15.34 17.08 4.12
N ALA A 79 -15.33 18.37 4.39
CA ALA A 79 -14.36 19.00 5.27
C ALA A 79 -14.62 18.69 6.75
N GLU A 80 -15.89 18.63 7.17
CA GLU A 80 -16.26 18.25 8.53
C GLU A 80 -15.78 16.85 8.88
N GLU A 81 -16.03 15.88 7.99
CA GLU A 81 -15.54 14.52 8.17
C GLU A 81 -14.02 14.48 8.25
N ALA A 82 -13.32 15.08 7.27
CA ALA A 82 -11.87 15.10 7.24
C ALA A 82 -11.27 15.67 8.52
N ASP A 83 -11.83 16.77 9.02
CA ASP A 83 -11.32 17.49 10.18
C ASP A 83 -11.53 16.71 11.48
N LYS A 84 -12.78 16.28 11.73
CA LYS A 84 -13.13 15.51 12.93
C LYS A 84 -12.36 14.18 13.01
N VAL A 85 -12.29 13.47 11.88
CA VAL A 85 -11.56 12.20 11.78
C VAL A 85 -10.06 12.41 11.99
N SER A 86 -9.45 13.42 11.37
CA SER A 86 -8.02 13.73 11.55
C SER A 86 -7.69 14.06 13.01
N ALA A 87 -8.48 14.91 13.66
CA ALA A 87 -8.27 15.29 15.05
C ALA A 87 -8.35 14.08 16.01
N ARG A 88 -9.22 13.09 15.71
CA ARG A 88 -9.33 11.85 16.50
C ARG A 88 -8.20 10.88 16.23
N MET A 89 -7.78 10.73 14.97
CA MET A 89 -6.65 9.87 14.60
C MET A 89 -5.37 10.27 15.32
N ILE A 90 -5.09 11.57 15.49
CA ILE A 90 -3.94 12.06 16.26
C ILE A 90 -3.95 11.47 17.69
N SER A 91 -5.10 11.51 18.34
CA SER A 91 -5.24 10.96 19.69
C SER A 91 -4.92 9.48 19.75
N ILE A 92 -5.37 8.73 18.76
CA ILE A 92 -5.19 7.28 18.69
C ILE A 92 -3.75 6.91 18.31
N ILE A 93 -3.15 7.61 17.34
CA ILE A 93 -1.75 7.40 16.92
C ILE A 93 -0.79 7.55 18.10
N ASN A 94 -1.00 8.55 18.94
CA ASN A 94 -0.14 8.88 20.06
C ASN A 94 -0.48 8.12 21.35
N ALA A 95 -1.69 7.55 21.44
CA ALA A 95 -2.09 6.79 22.63
C ALA A 95 -1.23 5.53 22.78
N PRO A 96 -0.77 5.21 24.00
CA PRO A 96 -0.10 3.95 24.28
C PRO A 96 -1.08 2.76 24.21
N GLY A 97 -0.50 1.57 24.06
CA GLY A 97 -1.26 0.32 24.07
C GLY A 97 -1.77 -0.11 22.71
N PHE A 98 -1.81 -1.43 22.58
CA PHE A 98 -2.31 -2.15 21.42
C PHE A 98 -2.83 -3.51 21.89
N ARG A 99 -3.91 -3.97 21.29
CA ARG A 99 -4.41 -5.34 21.52
C ARG A 99 -4.68 -5.98 20.15
N LEU A 100 -4.14 -7.15 19.93
CA LEU A 100 -4.39 -7.94 18.73
C LEU A 100 -5.72 -8.68 18.92
N SER A 101 -6.83 -8.04 18.58
CA SER A 101 -8.16 -8.65 18.66
C SER A 101 -9.17 -7.95 17.74
N PRO A 102 -10.23 -8.66 17.31
CA PRO A 102 -11.33 -8.06 16.54
C PRO A 102 -11.98 -6.86 17.26
N GLU A 103 -12.20 -6.98 18.59
CA GLU A 103 -12.81 -5.90 19.37
C GLU A 103 -11.97 -4.63 19.36
N TYR A 104 -10.64 -4.77 19.38
CA TYR A 104 -9.75 -3.62 19.26
C TYR A 104 -9.85 -2.98 17.90
N TYR A 105 -9.90 -3.78 16.82
CA TYR A 105 -10.06 -3.30 15.46
C TYR A 105 -11.39 -2.56 15.25
N LEU A 106 -12.50 -3.15 15.72
CA LEU A 106 -13.82 -2.53 15.72
C LEU A 106 -13.84 -1.26 16.60
N GLY A 107 -13.18 -1.31 17.75
CA GLY A 107 -13.03 -0.20 18.68
C GLY A 107 -12.26 0.99 18.09
N LEU A 108 -11.22 0.72 17.28
CA LEU A 108 -10.51 1.78 16.53
C LEU A 108 -11.45 2.52 15.58
N HIS A 109 -12.21 1.77 14.78
CA HIS A 109 -13.20 2.39 13.89
C HIS A 109 -14.21 3.24 14.66
N LYS A 110 -14.72 2.73 15.80
CA LYS A 110 -15.63 3.50 16.65
C LYS A 110 -14.98 4.80 17.10
N GLN A 111 -13.73 4.76 17.59
CA GLN A 111 -13.04 5.94 18.11
C GLN A 111 -12.77 6.98 17.02
N ILE A 112 -12.45 6.54 15.80
CA ILE A 112 -12.19 7.40 14.65
C ILE A 112 -13.47 8.14 14.21
N PHE A 113 -14.59 7.40 14.10
CA PHE A 113 -15.80 7.85 13.43
C PHE A 113 -16.98 8.14 14.35
N ASP A 114 -16.80 8.09 15.68
CA ASP A 114 -17.85 8.40 16.64
C ASP A 114 -18.41 9.81 16.44
N GLY A 115 -19.74 9.93 16.28
CA GLY A 115 -20.39 11.20 15.95
C GLY A 115 -20.15 11.73 14.52
N VAL A 116 -19.40 11.00 13.68
CA VAL A 116 -19.31 11.24 12.23
C VAL A 116 -20.23 10.28 11.50
N PHE A 117 -20.12 8.99 11.80
CA PHE A 117 -21.01 7.98 11.22
C PHE A 117 -21.94 7.38 12.28
N PRO A 118 -23.24 7.23 11.99
CA PRO A 118 -24.19 6.59 12.92
C PRO A 118 -23.90 5.10 13.14
N HIS A 119 -23.08 4.51 12.27
CA HIS A 119 -22.66 3.11 12.31
C HIS A 119 -21.21 2.92 12.79
N ALA A 120 -20.60 3.94 13.40
CA ALA A 120 -19.23 3.86 13.90
C ALA A 120 -19.01 2.64 14.83
N GLY A 121 -18.03 1.80 14.49
CA GLY A 121 -17.71 0.58 15.24
C GLY A 121 -18.65 -0.59 15.04
N LYS A 122 -19.68 -0.46 14.21
CA LYS A 122 -20.66 -1.53 13.95
C LYS A 122 -20.30 -2.28 12.67
N ILE A 123 -20.34 -3.59 12.75
CA ILE A 123 -20.22 -4.45 11.58
C ILE A 123 -21.40 -4.17 10.65
N ARG A 124 -21.14 -4.09 9.35
CA ARG A 124 -22.20 -3.90 8.34
C ARG A 124 -23.08 -5.14 8.25
N ASP A 125 -24.32 -4.88 7.95
CA ASP A 125 -25.38 -5.86 7.72
C ASP A 125 -25.86 -5.90 6.27
N VAL A 126 -25.11 -5.25 5.37
CA VAL A 126 -25.40 -5.14 3.93
C VAL A 126 -24.18 -5.56 3.11
N GLU A 127 -24.43 -6.03 1.90
CA GLU A 127 -23.37 -6.29 0.94
C GLU A 127 -22.89 -4.97 0.32
N LEU A 128 -21.59 -4.90 0.02
CA LEU A 128 -20.96 -3.72 -0.56
C LEU A 128 -20.29 -4.05 -1.88
N THR A 129 -20.38 -3.10 -2.79
CA THR A 129 -19.65 -3.10 -4.06
C THR A 129 -19.04 -1.72 -4.26
N LYS A 130 -17.73 -1.66 -4.47
CA LYS A 130 -17.00 -0.41 -4.73
C LYS A 130 -16.28 -0.51 -6.06
N ARG A 131 -16.50 0.47 -6.93
CA ARG A 131 -15.77 0.56 -8.19
C ARG A 131 -14.37 1.08 -7.93
N GLU A 132 -13.36 0.29 -8.31
CA GLU A 132 -11.98 0.62 -8.06
C GLU A 132 -11.28 1.10 -9.33
N TRP A 133 -10.68 2.29 -9.26
CA TRP A 133 -9.96 2.88 -10.40
C TRP A 133 -8.83 1.96 -10.90
N VAL A 134 -8.09 1.35 -9.99
CA VAL A 134 -6.98 0.44 -10.31
C VAL A 134 -7.44 -0.82 -11.04
N LEU A 135 -8.72 -1.17 -10.94
CA LEU A 135 -9.38 -2.30 -11.59
C LEU A 135 -10.20 -1.88 -12.84
N ASN A 136 -9.99 -0.68 -13.38
CA ASN A 136 -10.77 -0.13 -14.48
C ASN A 136 -12.30 -0.06 -14.21
N GLY A 137 -12.68 0.11 -12.94
CA GLY A 137 -14.07 0.18 -12.51
C GLY A 137 -14.68 -1.16 -12.07
N ASP A 138 -13.91 -2.24 -12.06
CA ASP A 138 -14.31 -3.49 -11.41
C ASP A 138 -14.15 -3.41 -9.88
N THR A 139 -14.55 -4.43 -9.15
CA THR A 139 -14.65 -4.45 -7.68
C THR A 139 -13.91 -5.64 -7.07
N VAL A 140 -13.44 -5.45 -5.83
CA VAL A 140 -12.99 -6.55 -4.98
C VAL A 140 -14.23 -7.27 -4.41
N GLN A 141 -14.17 -8.59 -4.30
CA GLN A 141 -15.16 -9.35 -3.57
C GLN A 141 -14.87 -9.28 -2.07
N TYR A 142 -15.72 -8.56 -1.36
CA TYR A 142 -15.66 -8.47 0.09
C TYR A 142 -16.34 -9.67 0.75
N THR A 143 -15.99 -9.92 2.01
CA THR A 143 -16.60 -11.00 2.80
C THR A 143 -18.12 -10.76 2.92
N PRO A 144 -18.97 -11.79 2.71
CA PRO A 144 -20.41 -11.69 2.92
C PRO A 144 -20.75 -11.19 4.32
N SER A 145 -21.74 -10.30 4.43
CA SER A 145 -22.07 -9.61 5.68
C SER A 145 -22.40 -10.56 6.84
N CYS A 146 -23.01 -11.71 6.55
CA CYS A 146 -23.41 -12.70 7.56
C CYS A 146 -22.25 -13.48 8.23
N VAL A 147 -21.04 -13.45 7.66
CA VAL A 147 -19.86 -14.18 8.19
C VAL A 147 -18.69 -13.27 8.55
N ILE A 148 -18.89 -11.96 8.61
CA ILE A 148 -17.83 -10.99 8.91
C ILE A 148 -17.22 -11.25 10.29
N GLN A 149 -18.04 -11.48 11.33
CA GLN A 149 -17.53 -11.71 12.67
C GLN A 149 -16.66 -12.96 12.72
N ASP A 150 -17.15 -14.08 12.17
CA ASP A 150 -16.42 -15.35 12.15
C ASP A 150 -15.10 -15.22 11.36
N SER A 151 -15.09 -14.43 10.27
CA SER A 151 -13.88 -14.17 9.47
C SER A 151 -12.86 -13.33 10.24
N LEU A 152 -13.30 -12.31 10.97
CA LEU A 152 -12.42 -11.52 11.85
C LEU A 152 -11.83 -12.39 12.94
N ASP A 153 -12.65 -13.18 13.64
CA ASP A 153 -12.20 -14.07 14.72
C ASP A 153 -11.16 -15.05 14.19
N TYR A 154 -11.42 -15.66 13.05
CA TYR A 154 -10.49 -16.59 12.41
C TYR A 154 -9.15 -15.97 12.07
N ASP A 155 -9.13 -14.81 11.39
CA ASP A 155 -7.88 -14.17 10.95
C ASP A 155 -7.07 -13.65 12.14
N PHE A 156 -7.73 -13.08 13.15
CA PHE A 156 -7.06 -12.62 14.36
C PHE A 156 -6.52 -13.76 15.23
N ASP A 157 -7.20 -14.89 15.30
CA ASP A 157 -6.72 -16.05 16.05
C ASP A 157 -5.50 -16.68 15.34
N ARG A 158 -5.54 -16.82 14.03
CA ARG A 158 -4.37 -17.26 13.26
C ARG A 158 -3.17 -16.33 13.45
N GLU A 159 -3.40 -15.03 13.47
CA GLU A 159 -2.34 -14.04 13.68
C GLU A 159 -1.77 -14.11 15.09
N LYS A 160 -2.57 -14.38 16.12
CA LYS A 160 -2.10 -14.59 17.51
C LYS A 160 -1.20 -15.83 17.62
N GLU A 161 -1.53 -16.89 16.88
CA GLU A 161 -0.77 -18.14 16.87
C GLU A 161 0.52 -18.04 16.06
N PHE A 162 0.63 -17.05 15.17
CA PHE A 162 1.77 -16.89 14.30
C PHE A 162 3.02 -16.42 15.05
N THR A 163 4.15 -17.06 14.75
CA THR A 163 5.43 -16.76 15.40
C THR A 163 6.36 -15.97 14.50
N TYR A 164 6.57 -14.71 14.85
CA TYR A 164 7.50 -13.81 14.17
C TYR A 164 8.97 -14.03 14.54
N LYS A 165 9.25 -14.80 15.59
CA LYS A 165 10.62 -15.02 16.07
C LYS A 165 11.46 -15.76 15.04
N GLY A 166 12.56 -15.14 14.64
CA GLY A 166 13.51 -15.74 13.71
C GLY A 166 13.16 -15.61 12.22
N LEU A 167 12.10 -14.88 11.90
CA LEU A 167 11.80 -14.56 10.50
C LEU A 167 12.83 -13.59 9.93
N SER A 168 13.07 -13.70 8.61
CA SER A 168 13.73 -12.64 7.85
C SER A 168 12.82 -11.43 7.69
N GLU A 169 13.41 -10.26 7.37
CA GLU A 169 12.67 -9.02 7.09
C GLU A 169 11.61 -9.25 6.00
N ASP A 170 11.98 -9.91 4.90
CA ASP A 170 11.06 -10.21 3.80
C ASP A 170 9.88 -11.07 4.25
N ARG A 171 10.14 -12.13 5.04
CA ARG A 171 9.08 -13.01 5.56
C ARG A 171 8.18 -12.32 6.57
N PHE A 172 8.75 -11.39 7.33
CA PHE A 172 7.96 -10.55 8.21
C PHE A 172 6.99 -9.69 7.39
N VAL A 173 7.51 -8.97 6.37
CA VAL A 173 6.69 -8.10 5.53
C VAL A 173 5.66 -8.88 4.73
N GLU A 174 6.04 -10.02 4.13
CA GLU A 174 5.12 -10.90 3.40
C GLU A 174 3.92 -11.32 4.29
N HIS A 175 4.19 -11.82 5.49
CA HIS A 175 3.13 -12.23 6.42
C HIS A 175 2.31 -11.06 6.93
N PHE A 176 2.97 -9.95 7.31
CA PHE A 176 2.30 -8.76 7.80
C PHE A 176 1.38 -8.15 6.72
N ALA A 177 1.85 -8.05 5.48
CA ALA A 177 1.07 -7.59 4.35
C ALA A 177 -0.14 -8.50 4.10
N ALA A 178 0.04 -9.82 4.16
CA ALA A 178 -1.04 -10.79 4.01
C ALA A 178 -2.11 -10.59 5.09
N PHE A 179 -1.73 -10.44 6.35
CA PHE A 179 -2.66 -10.23 7.44
C PHE A 179 -3.43 -8.90 7.30
N ILE A 180 -2.73 -7.78 7.06
CA ILE A 180 -3.40 -6.47 6.87
C ILE A 180 -4.33 -6.49 5.65
N SER A 181 -3.91 -7.13 4.56
CA SER A 181 -4.71 -7.32 3.36
C SER A 181 -5.97 -8.16 3.65
N GLY A 182 -5.85 -9.25 4.42
CA GLY A 182 -6.96 -10.12 4.81
C GLY A 182 -8.03 -9.38 5.61
N ILE A 183 -7.63 -8.72 6.70
CA ILE A 183 -8.60 -7.96 7.51
C ILE A 183 -9.24 -6.79 6.76
N TRP A 184 -8.52 -6.18 5.79
CA TRP A 184 -9.10 -5.16 4.92
C TRP A 184 -10.13 -5.77 3.94
N GLN A 185 -9.87 -6.94 3.39
CA GLN A 185 -10.78 -7.65 2.46
C GLN A 185 -12.06 -8.11 3.15
N ILE A 186 -12.02 -8.43 4.45
CA ILE A 186 -13.24 -8.68 5.22
C ILE A 186 -14.20 -7.48 5.14
N HIS A 187 -13.64 -6.27 5.08
CA HIS A 187 -14.38 -5.02 4.91
C HIS A 187 -15.56 -4.88 5.87
N PRO A 188 -15.31 -4.92 7.20
CA PRO A 188 -16.38 -5.05 8.19
C PRO A 188 -17.29 -3.82 8.32
N PHE A 189 -16.86 -2.66 7.83
CA PHE A 189 -17.61 -1.42 8.01
C PHE A 189 -18.24 -0.95 6.69
N ARG A 190 -19.29 -0.16 6.78
CA ARG A 190 -19.89 0.48 5.61
C ARG A 190 -18.95 1.49 4.97
N GLU A 191 -18.22 2.28 5.80
CA GLU A 191 -17.23 3.26 5.39
C GLU A 191 -15.97 3.19 6.28
N GLY A 192 -14.86 3.83 5.87
CA GLY A 192 -13.66 4.01 6.70
C GLY A 192 -12.75 2.77 6.86
N ASN A 193 -12.97 1.70 6.10
CA ASN A 193 -12.19 0.45 6.20
C ASN A 193 -10.69 0.67 5.96
N THR A 194 -10.31 1.43 4.93
CA THR A 194 -8.89 1.69 4.62
C THR A 194 -8.22 2.54 5.69
N ARG A 195 -8.87 3.58 6.18
CA ARG A 195 -8.36 4.44 7.25
C ARG A 195 -8.16 3.67 8.55
N THR A 196 -9.10 2.78 8.89
CA THR A 196 -9.00 1.91 10.06
C THR A 196 -7.87 0.89 9.91
N ALA A 197 -7.74 0.26 8.75
CA ALA A 197 -6.66 -0.71 8.47
C ALA A 197 -5.27 -0.04 8.53
N ALA A 198 -5.12 1.17 8.00
CA ALA A 198 -3.88 1.93 8.07
C ALA A 198 -3.50 2.25 9.53
N LEU A 199 -4.45 2.77 10.31
CA LEU A 199 -4.21 3.09 11.72
C LEU A 199 -3.89 1.84 12.55
N PHE A 200 -4.59 0.73 12.29
CA PHE A 200 -4.32 -0.55 12.92
C PHE A 200 -2.91 -1.04 12.57
N ALA A 201 -2.50 -0.97 11.30
CA ALA A 201 -1.16 -1.36 10.86
C ALA A 201 -0.07 -0.55 11.57
N ILE A 202 -0.22 0.78 11.66
CA ILE A 202 0.70 1.66 12.41
C ILE A 202 0.81 1.22 13.89
N LYS A 203 -0.32 1.01 14.54
CA LYS A 203 -0.36 0.60 15.96
C LYS A 203 0.25 -0.78 16.18
N TYR A 204 -0.02 -1.71 15.26
CA TYR A 204 0.53 -3.05 15.34
C TYR A 204 2.06 -3.05 15.16
N LEU A 205 2.58 -2.38 14.13
CA LEU A 205 4.03 -2.25 13.92
C LEU A 205 4.73 -1.61 15.11
N ARG A 206 4.17 -0.54 15.69
CA ARG A 206 4.71 0.09 16.90
C ARG A 206 4.71 -0.85 18.10
N SER A 207 3.67 -1.67 18.27
CA SER A 207 3.62 -2.68 19.33
C SER A 207 4.68 -3.76 19.19
N ARG A 208 5.19 -3.97 17.98
CA ARG A 208 6.31 -4.86 17.66
C ARG A 208 7.68 -4.20 17.79
N GLY A 209 7.73 -2.92 18.14
CA GLY A 209 8.97 -2.16 18.32
C GLY A 209 9.50 -1.47 17.06
N TYR A 210 8.75 -1.48 15.95
CA TYR A 210 9.13 -0.75 14.76
C TYR A 210 8.87 0.75 14.93
N SER A 211 9.87 1.54 14.62
CA SER A 211 9.74 3.00 14.58
C SER A 211 9.22 3.41 13.21
N VAL A 212 7.90 3.27 12.99
CA VAL A 212 7.28 3.77 11.77
C VAL A 212 7.02 5.26 11.91
N THR A 213 7.70 6.04 11.10
CA THR A 213 7.34 7.42 10.82
C THR A 213 6.11 7.36 9.92
N ASN A 214 5.12 8.15 10.17
CA ASN A 214 3.84 8.01 9.49
C ASN A 214 3.73 8.83 8.20
N ASP A 215 4.85 9.41 7.73
CA ASP A 215 4.96 10.23 6.53
C ASP A 215 4.56 9.48 5.25
N LEU A 216 4.92 8.20 5.13
CA LEU A 216 4.56 7.42 3.96
C LEU A 216 3.04 7.27 3.78
N PHE A 217 2.29 7.07 4.87
CA PHE A 217 0.84 7.07 4.82
C PHE A 217 0.29 8.45 4.42
N ALA A 218 0.96 9.53 4.82
CA ALA A 218 0.59 10.88 4.41
C ALA A 218 0.77 11.12 2.91
N GLU A 219 1.86 10.61 2.33
CA GLU A 219 2.23 10.84 0.94
C GLU A 219 1.63 9.81 -0.02
N LYS A 220 1.46 8.58 0.44
CA LYS A 220 1.13 7.41 -0.38
C LYS A 220 -0.12 6.68 0.09
N SER A 221 -1.05 7.37 0.77
CA SER A 221 -2.32 6.78 1.24
C SER A 221 -3.13 6.16 0.11
N TRP A 222 -3.17 6.84 -1.05
CA TRP A 222 -3.84 6.33 -2.25
C TRP A 222 -3.13 5.10 -2.85
N TYR A 223 -1.79 5.07 -2.80
CA TYR A 223 -1.03 3.87 -3.18
C TYR A 223 -1.35 2.69 -2.24
N PHE A 224 -1.35 2.93 -0.94
CA PHE A 224 -1.69 1.91 0.06
C PHE A 224 -3.07 1.30 -0.20
N ARG A 225 -4.11 2.14 -0.45
CA ARG A 225 -5.44 1.66 -0.83
C ARG A 225 -5.41 0.79 -2.09
N ASN A 226 -4.78 1.27 -3.16
CA ASN A 226 -4.69 0.54 -4.43
C ASN A 226 -3.88 -0.76 -4.29
N ALA A 227 -2.86 -0.79 -3.43
CA ALA A 227 -2.12 -2.01 -3.13
C ALA A 227 -2.98 -3.05 -2.41
N LEU A 228 -3.83 -2.63 -1.45
CA LEU A 228 -4.82 -3.51 -0.81
C LEU A 228 -5.83 -4.06 -1.82
N VAL A 229 -6.31 -3.24 -2.74
CA VAL A 229 -7.20 -3.68 -3.83
C VAL A 229 -6.50 -4.72 -4.69
N ARG A 230 -5.25 -4.50 -5.13
CA ARG A 230 -4.50 -5.45 -5.97
C ARG A 230 -4.18 -6.76 -5.26
N ALA A 231 -3.98 -6.72 -3.94
CA ALA A 231 -3.74 -7.91 -3.13
C ALA A 231 -4.98 -8.83 -3.02
N ASN A 232 -6.17 -8.30 -3.28
CA ASN A 232 -7.45 -9.00 -3.10
C ASN A 232 -8.28 -9.13 -4.37
N TYR A 233 -7.70 -8.83 -5.54
CA TYR A 233 -8.42 -8.92 -6.81
C TYR A 233 -7.76 -9.93 -7.75
N GLU A 234 -8.56 -10.85 -8.25
CA GLU A 234 -8.21 -11.79 -9.32
C GLU A 234 -9.35 -11.87 -10.35
N ASN A 235 -9.00 -12.05 -11.61
CA ASN A 235 -9.98 -12.20 -12.68
C ASN A 235 -9.39 -13.08 -13.79
N ASP A 236 -9.74 -14.37 -13.80
CA ASP A 236 -9.25 -15.35 -14.77
C ASP A 236 -9.59 -15.00 -16.22
N ARG A 237 -10.75 -14.36 -16.45
CA ARG A 237 -11.19 -13.97 -17.80
C ARG A 237 -10.30 -12.88 -18.40
N LEU A 238 -9.73 -12.03 -17.55
CA LEU A 238 -8.80 -10.96 -17.93
C LEU A 238 -7.34 -11.39 -17.78
N GLY A 239 -7.05 -12.60 -17.29
CA GLY A 239 -5.70 -13.04 -16.98
C GLY A 239 -5.06 -12.22 -15.86
N VAL A 240 -5.85 -11.71 -14.92
CA VAL A 240 -5.36 -10.90 -13.81
C VAL A 240 -5.29 -11.74 -12.55
N GLU A 241 -4.06 -11.96 -12.06
CA GLU A 241 -3.80 -12.61 -10.77
C GLU A 241 -3.75 -11.59 -9.64
N LYS A 242 -4.16 -12.02 -8.45
CA LYS A 242 -3.94 -11.22 -7.24
C LYS A 242 -2.44 -11.14 -6.94
N THR A 243 -2.00 -10.00 -6.43
CA THR A 243 -0.60 -9.80 -6.08
C THR A 243 -0.44 -8.95 -4.83
N GLN A 244 0.32 -9.46 -3.86
CA GLN A 244 0.66 -8.73 -2.65
C GLN A 244 1.91 -7.86 -2.80
N LEU A 245 2.67 -8.03 -3.89
CA LEU A 245 3.94 -7.35 -4.10
C LEU A 245 3.86 -5.81 -3.88
N PRO A 246 2.86 -5.07 -4.40
CA PRO A 246 2.78 -3.64 -4.13
C PRO A 246 2.59 -3.30 -2.64
N LEU A 247 1.87 -4.12 -1.90
CA LEU A 247 1.66 -3.92 -0.47
C LEU A 247 2.92 -4.25 0.34
N GLU A 248 3.65 -5.28 -0.07
CA GLU A 248 4.96 -5.62 0.49
C GLU A 248 5.98 -4.51 0.20
N GLU A 249 6.03 -3.97 -1.02
CA GLU A 249 6.85 -2.82 -1.38
C GLU A 249 6.53 -1.60 -0.49
N PHE A 250 5.25 -1.31 -0.27
CA PHE A 250 4.83 -0.23 0.63
C PHE A 250 5.35 -0.44 2.06
N PHE A 251 5.20 -1.64 2.62
CA PHE A 251 5.68 -1.93 3.97
C PHE A 251 7.20 -2.01 4.07
N ASN A 252 7.91 -2.44 3.04
CA ASN A 252 9.36 -2.38 2.99
C ASN A 252 9.87 -0.93 3.06
N VAL A 253 9.26 -0.02 2.29
CA VAL A 253 9.57 1.42 2.38
C VAL A 253 9.22 1.97 3.76
N LEU A 254 8.05 1.63 4.31
CA LEU A 254 7.59 2.13 5.60
C LEU A 254 8.48 1.68 6.78
N ILE A 255 8.88 0.42 6.79
CA ILE A 255 9.55 -0.22 7.94
C ILE A 255 11.07 -0.09 7.84
N TYR A 256 11.63 -0.28 6.65
CA TYR A 256 13.07 -0.37 6.44
C TYR A 256 13.64 0.80 5.63
N GLY A 257 12.80 1.70 5.12
CA GLY A 257 13.24 2.84 4.33
C GLY A 257 13.84 2.44 2.98
N ASP A 258 13.36 1.35 2.39
CA ASP A 258 13.82 0.89 1.07
C ASP A 258 13.57 1.97 0.01
N ASP A 259 14.57 2.18 -0.87
CA ASP A 259 14.49 3.11 -2.00
C ASP A 259 13.66 2.50 -3.14
N ILE A 260 12.34 2.42 -2.95
CA ILE A 260 11.36 1.90 -3.91
C ILE A 260 10.41 3.02 -4.29
N GLU A 261 10.33 3.34 -5.56
CA GLU A 261 9.38 4.32 -6.07
C GLU A 261 7.97 3.72 -6.16
N LEU A 262 7.04 4.24 -5.35
CA LEU A 262 5.66 3.79 -5.27
C LEU A 262 4.76 4.63 -6.20
N HIS A 263 4.33 4.06 -7.32
CA HIS A 263 3.49 4.73 -8.31
C HIS A 263 2.17 4.02 -8.55
N ASN A 264 1.05 4.70 -8.35
CA ASN A 264 -0.32 4.16 -8.55
C ASN A 264 -0.56 3.61 -9.97
N ARG A 265 0.00 4.26 -10.99
CA ARG A 265 -0.16 3.83 -12.38
C ARG A 265 0.27 2.39 -12.65
N PHE A 266 1.28 1.90 -11.91
CA PHE A 266 1.77 0.52 -12.08
C PHE A 266 0.89 -0.53 -11.42
N LEU A 267 -0.07 -0.12 -10.58
CA LEU A 267 -1.02 -1.02 -9.95
C LEU A 267 -2.26 -1.27 -10.84
N ARG A 268 -2.50 -0.39 -11.82
CA ARG A 268 -3.68 -0.48 -12.66
C ARG A 268 -3.62 -1.71 -13.57
N ILE A 269 -4.71 -2.52 -13.59
CA ILE A 269 -4.81 -3.70 -14.47
C ILE A 269 -4.80 -3.30 -15.94
N GLY A 270 -4.20 -4.17 -16.80
CA GLY A 270 -4.08 -3.92 -18.23
C GLY A 270 -2.93 -2.97 -18.61
N GLN A 271 -2.17 -2.43 -17.65
CA GLN A 271 -0.88 -1.81 -17.89
C GLN A 271 0.21 -2.85 -17.61
N GLU A 272 1.07 -3.08 -18.60
CA GLU A 272 2.19 -4.00 -18.41
C GLU A 272 3.13 -3.46 -17.33
N TYR A 273 3.21 -4.19 -16.23
CA TYR A 273 4.16 -3.93 -15.16
C TYR A 273 5.57 -4.17 -15.73
N GLY A 274 6.28 -3.10 -16.08
CA GLY A 274 7.71 -3.21 -16.41
C GLY A 274 8.17 -3.00 -17.85
N THR A 275 7.34 -2.54 -18.79
CA THR A 275 7.78 -2.26 -20.18
C THR A 275 8.16 -0.79 -20.45
N THR A 276 8.38 0.00 -19.41
CA THR A 276 8.76 1.40 -19.63
C THR A 276 10.28 1.52 -19.77
N THR A 277 10.76 1.80 -20.98
CA THR A 277 12.17 2.13 -21.25
C THR A 277 12.61 3.34 -20.41
N ALA A 278 13.90 3.42 -20.05
CA ALA A 278 14.47 4.52 -19.26
C ALA A 278 14.13 5.92 -19.82
N LYS A 279 13.87 6.03 -21.12
CA LYS A 279 13.44 7.27 -21.79
C LYS A 279 11.97 7.60 -21.48
N ALA A 280 11.09 6.62 -21.42
CA ALA A 280 9.70 6.79 -21.03
C ALA A 280 9.58 7.11 -19.52
N ILE A 281 10.49 6.62 -18.69
CA ILE A 281 10.61 6.99 -17.28
C ILE A 281 11.03 8.47 -17.14
N ALA A 282 12.00 8.94 -17.91
CA ALA A 282 12.46 10.33 -17.87
C ALA A 282 11.42 11.33 -18.41
N ASP A 283 10.64 10.94 -19.43
CA ASP A 283 9.56 11.75 -19.99
C ASP A 283 8.30 11.73 -19.08
N LEU A 284 8.11 10.65 -18.32
CA LEU A 284 7.03 10.51 -17.34
C LEU A 284 7.30 11.31 -16.06
N HIS A 285 8.55 11.44 -15.61
CA HIS A 285 8.91 12.32 -14.48
C HIS A 285 8.60 13.79 -14.74
N ARG A 286 8.61 14.21 -16.00
CA ARG A 286 8.21 15.58 -16.40
C ARG A 286 6.68 15.79 -16.42
N HIS A 287 5.90 14.72 -16.49
CA HIS A 287 4.43 14.77 -16.52
C HIS A 287 3.78 14.37 -15.19
N ASP A 288 4.48 13.68 -14.32
CA ASP A 288 3.92 13.19 -13.05
C ASP A 288 3.56 14.32 -12.07
N ASP A 289 4.29 15.43 -12.09
CA ASP A 289 3.94 16.59 -11.25
C ASP A 289 2.60 17.23 -11.67
N VAL A 290 2.21 17.06 -12.95
CA VAL A 290 0.94 17.60 -13.49
C VAL A 290 -0.18 16.54 -13.45
N VAL A 291 0.16 15.26 -13.63
CA VAL A 291 -0.81 14.15 -13.71
C VAL A 291 -1.20 13.64 -12.31
N ASN A 292 -0.31 13.75 -11.31
CA ASN A 292 -0.68 13.44 -9.93
C ASN A 292 -1.79 14.35 -9.39
N ASP A 293 -1.85 15.62 -9.86
CA ASP A 293 -2.95 16.53 -9.50
C ASP A 293 -4.27 16.23 -10.25
N VAL A 294 -4.20 15.53 -11.40
CA VAL A 294 -5.39 15.26 -12.23
C VAL A 294 -5.91 13.82 -12.03
N VAL A 295 -5.01 12.85 -11.82
CA VAL A 295 -5.36 11.42 -11.70
C VAL A 295 -5.71 11.02 -10.27
N ASN A 296 -5.24 11.77 -9.28
CA ASN A 296 -5.61 11.58 -7.87
C ASN A 296 -6.93 12.30 -7.48
N LYS A 297 -7.58 12.98 -8.40
CA LYS A 297 -8.94 13.45 -8.15
C LYS A 297 -9.88 12.29 -8.48
N PRO A 298 -10.71 11.81 -7.55
CA PRO A 298 -11.88 11.03 -7.93
C PRO A 298 -12.66 11.87 -8.94
N ASP A 299 -13.10 11.24 -10.00
CA ASP A 299 -13.96 11.88 -11.01
C ASP A 299 -15.18 12.46 -10.26
N VAL A 300 -15.33 13.78 -10.26
CA VAL A 300 -16.32 14.55 -9.47
C VAL A 300 -17.75 14.32 -9.99
N GLY A 301 -18.03 13.18 -10.55
CA GLY A 301 -19.32 12.77 -11.10
C GLY A 301 -19.81 11.39 -10.66
N ILE A 302 -19.03 10.66 -9.88
CA ILE A 302 -19.48 9.35 -9.38
C ILE A 302 -19.84 9.52 -7.91
N ASN A 303 -21.13 9.44 -7.60
CA ASN A 303 -21.67 9.42 -6.25
C ASN A 303 -20.80 8.54 -5.35
N HIS A 304 -20.24 9.14 -4.30
CA HIS A 304 -19.61 8.44 -3.18
C HIS A 304 -20.69 7.82 -2.27
N GLY A 305 -21.56 7.02 -2.87
CA GLY A 305 -22.50 6.20 -2.13
C GLY A 305 -22.12 4.74 -2.36
N ASP A 306 -22.02 3.99 -1.32
CA ASP A 306 -22.04 2.54 -1.45
C ASP A 306 -23.36 2.15 -2.12
N ASP A 307 -23.31 1.63 -3.37
CA ASP A 307 -24.49 1.09 -4.02
C ASP A 307 -24.95 -0.13 -3.22
N VAL A 308 -25.93 0.06 -2.33
CA VAL A 308 -26.58 -1.01 -1.58
C VAL A 308 -27.45 -1.79 -2.57
N ILE A 309 -26.99 -2.95 -3.00
CA ILE A 309 -27.78 -3.82 -3.86
C ILE A 309 -28.77 -4.60 -3.00
N ASN A 310 -30.01 -4.16 -2.98
CA ASN A 310 -31.15 -5.00 -2.56
C ASN A 310 -31.43 -6.02 -3.67
N GLY A 311 -30.76 -7.19 -3.60
CA GLY A 311 -30.89 -8.26 -4.56
C GLY A 311 -32.15 -9.09 -4.34
N GLY A 312 -33.21 -8.78 -5.04
CA GLY A 312 -34.29 -9.74 -5.31
C GLY A 312 -33.85 -10.66 -6.45
N LEU A 313 -33.69 -11.94 -6.15
CA LEU A 313 -33.47 -13.00 -7.13
C LEU A 313 -34.59 -13.01 -8.18
N LYS A 314 -34.26 -12.78 -9.44
CA LYS A 314 -35.04 -13.21 -10.58
C LYS A 314 -34.18 -14.13 -11.43
N ASP A 315 -34.65 -15.35 -11.46
CA ASP A 315 -34.20 -16.48 -12.30
C ASP A 315 -34.47 -16.15 -13.77
N GLU A 316 -33.47 -16.11 -14.62
CA GLU A 316 -33.61 -16.25 -16.06
C GLU A 316 -32.44 -17.07 -16.62
N SER A 317 -32.73 -18.34 -16.77
CA SER A 317 -31.94 -19.31 -17.57
C SER A 317 -32.07 -18.97 -19.06
N ALA A 318 -30.99 -18.47 -19.66
CA ALA A 318 -30.86 -18.45 -21.13
C ALA A 318 -29.58 -19.16 -21.56
N LEU A 319 -29.81 -20.30 -22.18
CA LEU A 319 -28.84 -21.12 -22.90
C LEU A 319 -28.09 -20.35 -23.97
N LEU A 320 -26.75 -20.33 -23.92
CA LEU A 320 -25.93 -19.99 -25.06
C LEU A 320 -24.95 -21.13 -25.39
N VAL A 321 -25.10 -21.62 -26.62
CA VAL A 321 -24.33 -22.65 -27.29
C VAL A 321 -22.92 -22.15 -27.61
N PRO A 322 -21.84 -22.94 -27.41
CA PRO A 322 -20.49 -22.55 -27.77
C PRO A 322 -20.23 -22.68 -29.29
N PRO A 323 -19.43 -21.75 -29.88
CA PRO A 323 -19.05 -21.90 -31.28
C PRO A 323 -17.93 -22.92 -31.48
N LYS A 324 -18.01 -23.64 -32.58
CA LYS A 324 -17.11 -24.70 -33.05
C LYS A 324 -15.68 -24.16 -33.30
N ARG A 325 -14.69 -24.94 -32.86
CA ARG A 325 -13.28 -24.83 -33.26
C ARG A 325 -13.10 -25.18 -34.73
N GLU A 326 -12.54 -24.28 -35.50
CA GLU A 326 -11.85 -24.59 -36.75
C GLU A 326 -10.35 -24.78 -36.47
N GLN A 327 -9.85 -25.94 -36.90
CA GLN A 327 -8.41 -26.22 -36.92
C GLN A 327 -7.79 -25.56 -38.13
N VAL A 328 -6.84 -24.67 -37.92
CA VAL A 328 -5.88 -24.26 -38.95
C VAL A 328 -4.49 -24.58 -38.42
N GLY A 329 -3.85 -25.55 -39.07
CA GLY A 329 -2.46 -25.91 -38.79
C GLY A 329 -1.51 -24.82 -39.28
N GLY A 330 -0.72 -24.32 -38.35
CA GLY A 330 0.43 -23.46 -38.63
C GLY A 330 1.42 -23.65 -37.52
N GLN A 331 2.64 -24.09 -37.91
CA GLN A 331 3.76 -24.19 -36.97
C GLN A 331 4.06 -22.85 -36.34
N VAL A 332 3.65 -22.69 -35.08
CA VAL A 332 4.05 -21.57 -34.24
C VAL A 332 5.27 -22.00 -33.43
N ARG A 333 6.41 -21.39 -33.72
CA ARG A 333 7.55 -21.41 -32.83
C ARG A 333 7.12 -20.82 -31.49
N GLU A 334 7.09 -21.62 -30.44
CA GLU A 334 6.95 -21.17 -29.06
C GLU A 334 8.12 -20.27 -28.68
N GLN A 335 7.94 -18.97 -28.79
CA GLN A 335 8.73 -18.01 -28.02
C GLN A 335 8.05 -17.84 -26.67
N VAL A 336 8.44 -18.69 -25.71
CA VAL A 336 8.15 -18.44 -24.30
C VAL A 336 8.97 -17.21 -23.90
N ALA A 337 8.33 -16.07 -23.78
CA ALA A 337 8.93 -14.86 -23.21
C ALA A 337 9.21 -15.14 -21.73
N PHE A 338 10.43 -15.54 -21.38
CA PHE A 338 10.91 -15.65 -20.01
C PHE A 338 11.02 -14.24 -19.44
N SER A 339 10.07 -13.85 -18.61
CA SER A 339 10.17 -12.61 -17.82
C SER A 339 11.17 -12.85 -16.69
N LEU A 340 12.33 -12.19 -16.75
CA LEU A 340 13.34 -12.27 -15.70
C LEU A 340 12.85 -11.60 -14.41
N PRO A 341 13.15 -12.16 -13.22
CA PRO A 341 12.90 -11.50 -11.95
C PRO A 341 13.55 -10.12 -11.92
N LYS A 342 12.84 -9.10 -11.38
CA LYS A 342 13.30 -7.70 -11.34
C LYS A 342 14.66 -7.54 -10.68
N GLY A 343 14.94 -8.26 -9.59
CA GLY A 343 16.23 -8.27 -8.93
C GLY A 343 17.36 -8.71 -9.87
N VAL A 344 17.10 -9.73 -10.68
CA VAL A 344 18.07 -10.22 -11.69
C VAL A 344 18.32 -9.16 -12.76
N VAL A 345 17.29 -8.49 -13.25
CA VAL A 345 17.40 -7.39 -14.22
C VAL A 345 18.27 -6.26 -13.66
N ARG A 346 17.99 -5.81 -12.44
CA ARG A 346 18.77 -4.77 -11.75
C ARG A 346 20.24 -5.21 -11.57
N LEU A 347 20.45 -6.45 -11.15
CA LEU A 347 21.79 -7.00 -10.98
C LEU A 347 22.58 -7.01 -12.31
N LEU A 348 21.99 -7.48 -13.40
CA LEU A 348 22.63 -7.51 -14.71
C LEU A 348 23.07 -6.11 -15.17
N ARG A 349 22.30 -5.07 -14.87
CA ARG A 349 22.61 -3.68 -15.26
C ARG A 349 23.86 -3.12 -14.57
N VAL A 350 24.08 -3.46 -13.31
CA VAL A 350 25.20 -2.92 -12.51
C VAL A 350 26.48 -3.73 -12.63
N PHE A 351 26.44 -4.91 -13.25
CA PHE A 351 27.62 -5.78 -13.35
C PHE A 351 28.78 -5.12 -14.12
N LYS A 352 29.98 -5.10 -13.53
CA LYS A 352 31.23 -4.57 -14.14
C LYS A 352 32.36 -5.54 -13.89
N GLY A 353 32.62 -6.43 -14.87
CA GLY A 353 33.68 -7.43 -14.72
C GLY A 353 33.37 -8.46 -13.62
N ASP A 354 34.39 -8.87 -12.89
CA ASP A 354 34.26 -9.80 -11.75
C ASP A 354 33.98 -8.98 -10.47
N MET A 355 32.80 -9.17 -9.85
CA MET A 355 32.37 -8.42 -8.68
C MET A 355 32.16 -9.32 -7.47
N SER A 356 32.61 -8.88 -6.30
CA SER A 356 32.23 -9.48 -5.01
C SER A 356 30.78 -9.12 -4.64
N VAL A 357 30.22 -9.84 -3.67
CA VAL A 357 28.88 -9.54 -3.11
C VAL A 357 28.80 -8.10 -2.62
N LEU A 358 29.82 -7.60 -1.92
CA LEU A 358 29.83 -6.23 -1.39
C LEU A 358 29.87 -5.18 -2.50
N GLU A 359 30.64 -5.41 -3.58
CA GLU A 359 30.70 -4.50 -4.72
C GLU A 359 29.36 -4.45 -5.47
N MET A 360 28.69 -5.58 -5.64
CA MET A 360 27.36 -5.64 -6.26
C MET A 360 26.30 -4.96 -5.40
N MET A 361 26.29 -5.21 -4.09
CA MET A 361 25.37 -4.56 -3.14
C MET A 361 25.59 -3.05 -3.11
N GLY A 362 26.85 -2.59 -3.09
CA GLY A 362 27.16 -1.16 -3.14
C GLY A 362 26.70 -0.50 -4.43
N ALA A 363 26.85 -1.18 -5.59
CA ALA A 363 26.38 -0.70 -6.88
C ALA A 363 24.85 -0.61 -6.96
N LEU A 364 24.15 -1.50 -6.24
CA LEU A 364 22.69 -1.55 -6.13
C LEU A 364 22.16 -0.71 -4.98
N LYS A 365 23.02 -0.11 -4.15
CA LYS A 365 22.70 0.63 -2.92
C LYS A 365 21.87 -0.21 -1.93
N LEU A 366 22.21 -1.49 -1.77
CA LEU A 366 21.51 -2.42 -0.89
C LEU A 366 22.29 -2.64 0.41
N GLY A 367 21.62 -2.51 1.57
CA GLY A 367 22.23 -2.77 2.88
C GLY A 367 22.09 -4.22 3.36
N GLY A 368 21.07 -4.96 2.91
CA GLY A 368 20.73 -6.30 3.37
C GLY A 368 21.39 -7.40 2.53
N ARG A 369 22.48 -8.04 3.05
CA ARG A 369 23.21 -9.10 2.32
C ARG A 369 22.35 -10.31 1.98
N ARG A 370 21.45 -10.72 2.88
CA ARG A 370 20.60 -11.89 2.69
C ARG A 370 19.57 -11.65 1.60
N ASN A 371 18.89 -10.52 1.64
CA ASN A 371 17.94 -10.09 0.61
C ASN A 371 18.62 -10.02 -0.77
N PHE A 372 19.84 -9.46 -0.84
CA PHE A 372 20.62 -9.44 -2.07
C PHE A 372 20.91 -10.85 -2.60
N LEU A 373 21.30 -11.78 -1.73
CA LEU A 373 21.57 -13.16 -2.15
C LEU A 373 20.29 -13.83 -2.67
N GLU A 374 19.20 -13.74 -1.96
CA GLU A 374 17.94 -14.45 -2.25
C GLU A 374 17.18 -13.87 -3.47
N LYS A 375 17.13 -12.55 -3.61
CA LYS A 375 16.33 -11.90 -4.67
C LYS A 375 17.11 -11.49 -5.92
N TYR A 376 18.43 -11.41 -5.83
CA TYR A 376 19.27 -10.92 -6.95
C TYR A 376 20.26 -11.96 -7.41
N LEU A 377 21.12 -12.45 -6.51
CA LEU A 377 22.26 -13.28 -6.92
C LEU A 377 21.88 -14.76 -7.13
N SER A 378 21.18 -15.40 -6.20
CA SER A 378 20.78 -16.80 -6.34
C SER A 378 19.91 -17.05 -7.56
N PRO A 379 18.83 -16.27 -7.83
CA PRO A 379 18.07 -16.44 -9.06
C PRO A 379 18.90 -16.20 -10.33
N ALA A 380 19.84 -15.27 -10.31
CA ALA A 380 20.72 -15.03 -11.46
C ALA A 380 21.66 -16.21 -11.72
N ILE A 381 22.13 -16.89 -10.67
CA ILE A 381 22.95 -18.12 -10.78
C ILE A 381 22.08 -19.27 -11.27
N GLU A 382 20.90 -19.48 -10.71
CA GLU A 382 19.95 -20.54 -11.09
C GLU A 382 19.53 -20.44 -12.56
N LEU A 383 19.33 -19.21 -13.04
CA LEU A 383 19.04 -18.94 -14.46
C LEU A 383 20.27 -19.07 -15.36
N GLY A 384 21.45 -19.34 -14.80
CA GLY A 384 22.70 -19.45 -15.52
C GLY A 384 23.20 -18.14 -16.16
N LEU A 385 22.80 -16.99 -15.59
CA LEU A 385 23.20 -15.66 -16.06
C LEU A 385 24.47 -15.16 -15.37
N VAL A 386 24.73 -15.64 -14.15
CA VAL A 386 25.88 -15.31 -13.32
C VAL A 386 26.53 -16.60 -12.85
N GLU A 387 27.85 -16.61 -12.78
CA GLU A 387 28.65 -17.74 -12.28
C GLU A 387 29.68 -17.32 -11.24
N MET A 388 30.02 -18.24 -10.36
CA MET A 388 31.11 -18.07 -9.38
C MET A 388 32.49 -18.16 -10.06
N THR A 389 33.42 -17.29 -9.68
CA THR A 389 34.80 -17.37 -10.16
C THR A 389 35.57 -18.50 -9.50
N GLN A 390 35.16 -18.93 -8.31
CA GLN A 390 35.76 -20.04 -7.54
C GLN A 390 34.68 -21.04 -7.10
N PRO A 391 34.10 -21.83 -8.02
CA PRO A 391 32.96 -22.72 -7.71
C PRO A 391 33.34 -23.83 -6.73
N ASN A 392 34.59 -24.27 -6.69
CA ASN A 392 35.09 -25.29 -5.76
C ASN A 392 35.36 -24.75 -4.35
N SER A 393 35.28 -23.44 -4.14
CA SER A 393 35.46 -22.76 -2.86
C SER A 393 34.45 -21.65 -2.67
N PRO A 394 33.15 -21.96 -2.63
CA PRO A 394 32.04 -20.95 -2.66
C PRO A 394 32.03 -20.03 -1.44
N ARG A 395 32.67 -20.43 -0.33
CA ARG A 395 32.81 -19.64 0.90
C ARG A 395 34.11 -18.88 1.03
N SER A 396 34.95 -18.88 -0.04
CA SER A 396 36.21 -18.13 -0.04
C SER A 396 35.96 -16.64 0.20
N PRO A 397 36.76 -15.96 1.04
CA PRO A 397 36.65 -14.51 1.22
C PRO A 397 37.04 -13.74 -0.05
N THR A 398 37.69 -14.39 -1.03
CA THR A 398 38.02 -13.80 -2.33
C THR A 398 37.06 -14.20 -3.44
N GLN A 399 35.95 -14.86 -3.10
CA GLN A 399 34.92 -15.24 -4.08
C GLN A 399 34.37 -14.01 -4.79
N LYS A 400 34.41 -14.05 -6.13
CA LYS A 400 33.73 -13.08 -7.01
C LYS A 400 32.76 -13.79 -7.94
N TYR A 401 31.97 -13.01 -8.62
CA TYR A 401 30.92 -13.45 -9.55
C TYR A 401 31.11 -12.72 -10.87
N ARG A 402 30.75 -13.35 -11.98
CA ARG A 402 30.80 -12.75 -13.31
C ARG A 402 29.59 -13.17 -14.15
N LEU A 403 29.32 -12.39 -15.19
CA LEU A 403 28.30 -12.76 -16.15
C LEU A 403 28.79 -13.92 -17.04
N THR A 404 27.90 -14.92 -17.21
CA THR A 404 28.08 -15.95 -18.26
C THR A 404 27.87 -15.34 -19.64
N GLU A 405 28.13 -16.05 -20.73
CA GLU A 405 27.80 -15.59 -22.07
C GLU A 405 26.30 -15.35 -22.24
N LYS A 406 25.44 -16.19 -21.62
CA LYS A 406 23.98 -15.99 -21.55
C LYS A 406 23.64 -14.70 -20.82
N GLY A 407 24.30 -14.44 -19.69
CA GLY A 407 24.11 -13.22 -18.89
C GLY A 407 24.55 -11.96 -19.65
N LYS A 408 25.63 -12.01 -20.40
CA LYS A 408 26.08 -10.89 -21.23
C LYS A 408 25.08 -10.55 -22.36
N ASN A 409 24.54 -11.58 -23.00
CA ASN A 409 23.52 -11.40 -24.05
C ASN A 409 22.23 -10.82 -23.46
N MET A 410 21.75 -11.41 -22.34
CA MET A 410 20.58 -10.92 -21.62
C MET A 410 20.76 -9.49 -21.12
N ARG A 411 21.95 -9.13 -20.63
CA ARG A 411 22.26 -7.75 -20.23
C ARG A 411 22.12 -6.76 -21.40
N ARG A 412 22.51 -7.15 -22.63
CA ARG A 412 22.34 -6.30 -23.83
C ARG A 412 20.87 -6.08 -24.17
N GLU A 413 20.03 -7.12 -24.01
CA GLU A 413 18.60 -7.06 -24.19
C GLU A 413 17.91 -6.18 -23.14
N VAL A 414 18.34 -6.26 -21.88
CA VAL A 414 17.80 -5.48 -20.76
C VAL A 414 18.31 -4.04 -20.73
N ALA A 415 19.37 -3.72 -21.47
CA ALA A 415 19.96 -2.38 -21.57
C ALA A 415 19.43 -1.60 -22.80
N GLN A 416 18.68 -2.27 -23.70
CA GLN A 416 17.92 -1.67 -24.78
C GLN A 416 16.52 -1.30 -24.31
#